data_5360ca660222a8dfe4ce60b14800cbe2
#
_entry.id   5360ca660222a8dfe4ce60b14800cbe2
#
_cell.length_a   1.000
_cell.length_b   1.000
_cell.length_c   1.000
_cell.angle_alpha   90.00
_cell.angle_beta   90.00
_cell.angle_gamma   90.00
#
_symmetry.space_group_name_H-M   'P 1'
#
loop_
_entity.id
_entity.type
_entity.pdbx_description
1 polymer ?
#
loop_
_entity_poly.entity_id
_entity_poly.type
_entity_poly.pdbx_seq_one_letter_code
_entity_poly.pdbx_strand_id
1 'polypeptide(L)'
;MTSNHPQVRGERLVKKVLEVVVLELARVGYGALSIEEVALQAGVNKTTIYRRWPTKQELVHAACLELADEVSVQPDTGELRADLMELLRSLRDFLESPRGQSLLRMVLAEGGDSEISRLARTVRDAKDAIPKRVIARAITRGELPRGTDPDLILRTLSGALHERILFMGEHVTDRQLSTLIDLILVGAEGGGASRSVRPPSAT
;
A
#
# COMPACT_ATOMS: atom_id res chain seq x y z
N MET A 1 36.18 -15.53 12.71
CA MET A 1 35.57 -16.62 11.87
C MET A 1 34.23 -16.12 11.37
N THR A 2 34.22 -15.51 10.18
CA THR A 2 33.03 -14.90 9.56
C THR A 2 32.33 -15.93 8.70
N SER A 3 31.32 -16.58 9.26
CA SER A 3 30.41 -17.47 8.52
C SER A 3 29.48 -16.62 7.66
N ASN A 4 29.93 -16.28 6.47
CA ASN A 4 29.14 -15.52 5.51
C ASN A 4 28.30 -16.51 4.69
N HIS A 5 27.09 -16.82 5.16
CA HIS A 5 26.20 -17.79 4.53
C HIS A 5 25.83 -17.35 3.09
N PRO A 6 25.89 -18.27 2.10
CA PRO A 6 25.50 -18.00 0.71
C PRO A 6 24.08 -17.44 0.58
N GLN A 7 23.18 -17.79 1.48
CA GLN A 7 21.79 -17.33 1.54
C GLN A 7 21.68 -15.83 1.80
N VAL A 8 22.45 -15.27 2.75
CA VAL A 8 22.47 -13.82 3.07
C VAL A 8 22.97 -12.99 1.89
N ARG A 9 23.96 -13.50 1.13
CA ARG A 9 24.42 -12.85 -0.11
C ARG A 9 23.33 -12.85 -1.18
N GLY A 10 22.61 -13.93 -1.33
CA GLY A 10 21.50 -14.05 -2.28
C GLY A 10 20.36 -13.06 -1.96
N GLU A 11 19.98 -12.93 -0.70
CA GLU A 11 18.93 -12.02 -0.24
C GLU A 11 19.30 -10.54 -0.47
N ARG A 12 20.53 -10.15 -0.11
CA ARG A 12 21.04 -8.80 -0.36
C ARG A 12 21.06 -8.45 -1.85
N LEU A 13 21.43 -9.42 -2.71
CA LEU A 13 21.44 -9.22 -4.15
C LEU A 13 20.02 -9.02 -4.69
N VAL A 14 19.07 -9.83 -4.20
CA VAL A 14 17.66 -9.71 -4.55
C VAL A 14 17.14 -8.33 -4.18
N LYS A 15 17.32 -7.91 -2.94
CA LYS A 15 16.88 -6.59 -2.47
C LYS A 15 17.45 -5.47 -3.33
N LYS A 16 18.75 -5.52 -3.62
CA LYS A 16 19.41 -4.54 -4.49
C LYS A 16 18.79 -4.49 -5.89
N VAL A 17 18.50 -5.64 -6.51
CA VAL A 17 17.83 -5.68 -7.82
C VAL A 17 16.46 -5.03 -7.75
N LEU A 18 15.65 -5.37 -6.75
CA LEU A 18 14.30 -4.83 -6.58
C LEU A 18 14.32 -3.31 -6.30
N GLU A 19 15.27 -2.82 -5.51
CA GLU A 19 15.48 -1.38 -5.30
C GLU A 19 15.79 -0.64 -6.62
N VAL A 20 16.67 -1.20 -7.45
CA VAL A 20 16.99 -0.64 -8.77
C VAL A 20 15.76 -0.63 -9.67
N VAL A 21 14.96 -1.69 -9.65
CA VAL A 21 13.69 -1.74 -10.42
C VAL A 21 12.76 -0.59 -10.02
N VAL A 22 12.57 -0.34 -8.72
CA VAL A 22 11.72 0.77 -8.24
C VAL A 22 12.25 2.12 -8.71
N LEU A 23 13.56 2.34 -8.65
CA LEU A 23 14.19 3.58 -9.12
C LEU A 23 14.02 3.78 -10.63
N GLU A 24 14.24 2.72 -11.42
CA GLU A 24 14.07 2.77 -12.87
C GLU A 24 12.59 2.95 -13.27
N LEU A 25 11.67 2.27 -12.60
CA LEU A 25 10.23 2.50 -12.80
C LEU A 25 9.86 3.96 -12.57
N ALA A 26 10.40 4.56 -11.51
CA ALA A 26 10.17 5.97 -11.19
C ALA A 26 10.76 6.92 -12.26
N ARG A 27 11.89 6.53 -12.88
CA ARG A 27 12.62 7.34 -13.86
C ARG A 27 12.04 7.26 -15.27
N VAL A 28 11.73 6.08 -15.76
CA VAL A 28 11.37 5.86 -17.18
C VAL A 28 9.96 5.29 -17.39
N GLY A 29 9.26 4.90 -16.34
CA GLY A 29 7.97 4.22 -16.41
C GLY A 29 8.06 2.74 -16.80
N TYR A 30 6.93 2.03 -16.72
CA TYR A 30 6.87 0.60 -16.99
C TYR A 30 7.20 0.24 -18.45
N GLY A 31 6.68 1.03 -19.40
CA GLY A 31 6.89 0.77 -20.83
C GLY A 31 8.36 0.73 -21.20
N ALA A 32 9.14 1.72 -20.77
CA ALA A 32 10.54 1.89 -21.10
C ALA A 32 11.52 1.15 -20.18
N LEU A 33 11.05 0.49 -19.11
CA LEU A 33 11.89 -0.30 -18.20
C LEU A 33 12.58 -1.43 -18.96
N SER A 34 13.92 -1.49 -18.88
CA SER A 34 14.78 -2.51 -19.46
C SER A 34 15.43 -3.38 -18.38
N ILE A 35 15.32 -4.71 -18.51
CA ILE A 35 15.98 -5.64 -17.61
C ILE A 35 17.50 -5.58 -17.75
N GLU A 36 18.00 -5.26 -18.93
CA GLU A 36 19.42 -5.04 -19.21
C GLU A 36 19.97 -3.87 -18.38
N GLU A 37 19.25 -2.75 -18.34
CA GLU A 37 19.64 -1.57 -17.56
C GLU A 37 19.58 -1.86 -16.07
N VAL A 38 18.52 -2.53 -15.60
CA VAL A 38 18.41 -2.98 -14.20
C VAL A 38 19.59 -3.88 -13.83
N ALA A 39 19.97 -4.82 -14.69
CA ALA A 39 21.11 -5.71 -14.43
C ALA A 39 22.43 -4.95 -14.33
N LEU A 40 22.64 -3.97 -15.24
CA LEU A 40 23.82 -3.11 -15.25
C LEU A 40 23.93 -2.31 -13.95
N GLN A 41 22.87 -1.61 -13.56
CA GLN A 41 22.85 -0.76 -12.36
C GLN A 41 22.94 -1.58 -11.05
N ALA A 42 22.29 -2.75 -11.00
CA ALA A 42 22.38 -3.66 -9.88
C ALA A 42 23.75 -4.35 -9.78
N GLY A 43 24.57 -4.33 -10.86
CA GLY A 43 25.84 -5.01 -10.94
C GLY A 43 25.72 -6.54 -10.97
N VAL A 44 24.68 -7.04 -11.68
CA VAL A 44 24.40 -8.48 -11.79
C VAL A 44 24.30 -8.90 -13.27
N ASN A 45 24.47 -10.18 -13.55
CA ASN A 45 24.21 -10.70 -14.88
C ASN A 45 22.69 -10.80 -15.12
N LYS A 46 22.21 -10.41 -16.29
CA LYS A 46 20.80 -10.50 -16.67
C LYS A 46 20.23 -11.93 -16.55
N THR A 47 21.05 -12.96 -16.76
CA THR A 47 20.64 -14.35 -16.56
C THR A 47 20.29 -14.66 -15.10
N THR A 48 20.90 -13.95 -14.15
CA THR A 48 20.56 -14.05 -12.74
C THR A 48 19.18 -13.50 -12.44
N ILE A 49 18.80 -12.42 -13.11
CA ILE A 49 17.46 -11.83 -13.01
C ILE A 49 16.44 -12.77 -13.64
N TYR A 50 16.62 -13.19 -14.90
CA TYR A 50 15.67 -14.05 -15.62
C TYR A 50 15.46 -15.42 -14.96
N ARG A 51 16.48 -15.95 -14.31
CA ARG A 51 16.33 -17.21 -13.55
C ARG A 51 15.35 -17.10 -12.39
N ARG A 52 15.20 -15.91 -11.79
CA ARG A 52 14.34 -15.68 -10.63
C ARG A 52 13.01 -15.06 -11.01
N TRP A 53 13.03 -14.19 -12.00
CA TRP A 53 11.87 -13.52 -12.56
C TRP A 53 11.89 -13.67 -14.09
N PRO A 54 11.23 -14.71 -14.64
CA PRO A 54 11.21 -15.00 -16.07
C PRO A 54 10.68 -13.86 -16.94
N THR A 55 9.80 -13.02 -16.38
CA THR A 55 9.19 -11.90 -17.09
C THR A 55 9.45 -10.57 -16.40
N LYS A 56 9.38 -9.47 -17.17
CA LYS A 56 9.42 -8.09 -16.66
C LYS A 56 8.29 -7.86 -15.64
N GLN A 57 7.10 -8.40 -15.90
CA GLN A 57 5.96 -8.30 -15.01
C GLN A 57 6.23 -8.90 -13.65
N GLU A 58 6.79 -10.11 -13.59
CA GLU A 58 7.14 -10.79 -12.35
C GLU A 58 8.21 -10.03 -11.56
N LEU A 59 9.20 -9.49 -12.25
CA LEU A 59 10.25 -8.67 -11.64
C LEU A 59 9.66 -7.40 -11.01
N VAL A 60 8.82 -6.69 -11.75
CA VAL A 60 8.17 -5.46 -11.26
C VAL A 60 7.19 -5.77 -10.14
N HIS A 61 6.44 -6.87 -10.24
CA HIS A 61 5.56 -7.32 -9.16
C HIS A 61 6.33 -7.57 -7.86
N ALA A 62 7.45 -8.30 -7.96
CA ALA A 62 8.30 -8.55 -6.79
C ALA A 62 8.86 -7.24 -6.19
N ALA A 63 9.25 -6.28 -7.02
CA ALA A 63 9.75 -4.99 -6.57
C ALA A 63 8.66 -4.15 -5.85
N CYS A 64 7.44 -4.16 -6.38
CA CYS A 64 6.32 -3.48 -5.75
C CYS A 64 5.91 -4.13 -4.43
N LEU A 65 5.95 -5.46 -4.33
CA LEU A 65 5.68 -6.18 -3.09
C LEU A 65 6.75 -5.87 -2.03
N GLU A 66 8.03 -5.93 -2.38
CA GLU A 66 9.14 -5.60 -1.47
C GLU A 66 9.00 -4.17 -0.93
N LEU A 67 8.73 -3.21 -1.81
CA LEU A 67 8.49 -1.82 -1.40
C LEU A 67 7.30 -1.69 -0.45
N ALA A 68 6.20 -2.39 -0.73
CA ALA A 68 5.04 -2.40 0.13
C ALA A 68 5.31 -3.09 1.48
N ASP A 69 6.20 -4.08 1.54
CA ASP A 69 6.63 -4.73 2.79
C ASP A 69 7.48 -3.79 3.65
N GLU A 70 8.37 -3.01 3.05
CA GLU A 70 9.21 -2.04 3.77
C GLU A 70 8.38 -0.99 4.54
N VAL A 71 7.21 -0.62 4.00
CA VAL A 71 6.33 0.39 4.61
C VAL A 71 5.18 -0.23 5.41
N SER A 72 5.13 -1.54 5.54
CA SER A 72 4.03 -2.23 6.21
C SER A 72 4.26 -2.26 7.72
N VAL A 73 3.35 -1.66 8.47
CA VAL A 73 3.27 -1.78 9.94
C VAL A 73 2.19 -2.79 10.31
N GLN A 74 2.34 -3.45 11.46
CA GLN A 74 1.35 -4.42 11.99
C GLN A 74 0.92 -3.98 13.38
N PRO A 75 0.14 -2.90 13.51
CA PRO A 75 -0.24 -2.38 14.80
C PRO A 75 -1.15 -3.37 15.54
N ASP A 76 -0.93 -3.49 16.84
CA ASP A 76 -1.72 -4.29 17.77
C ASP A 76 -1.65 -3.69 19.18
N THR A 77 -2.03 -2.43 19.28
CA THR A 77 -1.98 -1.67 20.53
C THR A 77 -3.10 -2.05 21.49
N GLY A 78 -4.14 -2.71 21.01
CA GLY A 78 -5.35 -3.02 21.74
C GLY A 78 -6.43 -1.93 21.64
N GLU A 79 -6.16 -0.82 20.93
CA GLU A 79 -7.06 0.30 20.73
C GLU A 79 -7.12 0.66 19.22
N LEU A 80 -8.32 0.65 18.64
CA LEU A 80 -8.52 0.90 17.21
C LEU A 80 -7.94 2.24 16.75
N ARG A 81 -8.17 3.29 17.56
CA ARG A 81 -7.72 4.65 17.21
C ARG A 81 -6.20 4.73 17.10
N ALA A 82 -5.47 4.10 18.03
CA ALA A 82 -4.02 4.03 18.01
C ALA A 82 -3.50 3.20 16.82
N ASP A 83 -4.13 2.04 16.59
CA ASP A 83 -3.80 1.16 15.45
C ASP A 83 -4.01 1.88 14.11
N LEU A 84 -5.12 2.61 13.93
CA LEU A 84 -5.38 3.40 12.73
C LEU A 84 -4.37 4.54 12.56
N MET A 85 -3.96 5.19 13.65
CA MET A 85 -2.96 6.26 13.60
C MET A 85 -1.62 5.73 13.07
N GLU A 86 -1.16 4.57 13.53
CA GLU A 86 0.07 3.94 13.03
C GLU A 86 -0.04 3.56 11.55
N LEU A 87 -1.16 2.97 11.12
CA LEU A 87 -1.42 2.65 9.72
C LEU A 87 -1.38 3.90 8.83
N LEU A 88 -2.06 4.97 9.23
CA LEU A 88 -2.12 6.19 8.42
C LEU A 88 -0.81 6.96 8.40
N ARG A 89 -0.03 6.95 9.48
CA ARG A 89 1.33 7.52 9.49
C ARG A 89 2.22 6.78 8.49
N SER A 90 2.23 5.45 8.54
CA SER A 90 3.00 4.63 7.60
C SER A 90 2.59 4.90 6.14
N LEU A 91 1.29 4.97 5.86
CA LEU A 91 0.79 5.31 4.54
C LEU A 91 1.20 6.72 4.11
N ARG A 92 1.02 7.74 4.97
CA ARG A 92 1.46 9.11 4.71
C ARG A 92 2.94 9.18 4.37
N ASP A 93 3.78 8.61 5.22
CA ASP A 93 5.23 8.64 5.07
C ASP A 93 5.67 7.98 3.75
N PHE A 94 4.99 6.90 3.34
CA PHE A 94 5.18 6.31 2.03
C PHE A 94 4.74 7.25 0.90
N LEU A 95 3.53 7.81 0.97
CA LEU A 95 3.00 8.71 -0.07
C LEU A 95 3.83 9.99 -0.22
N GLU A 96 4.40 10.49 0.86
CA GLU A 96 5.28 11.67 0.86
C GLU A 96 6.71 11.35 0.44
N SER A 97 7.12 10.07 0.45
CA SER A 97 8.46 9.68 0.02
C SER A 97 8.65 9.86 -1.50
N PRO A 98 9.87 10.20 -1.98
CA PRO A 98 10.15 10.30 -3.40
C PRO A 98 9.83 9.00 -4.18
N ARG A 99 10.08 7.84 -3.57
CA ARG A 99 9.78 6.52 -4.16
C ARG A 99 8.27 6.29 -4.29
N GLY A 100 7.50 6.54 -3.22
CA GLY A 100 6.05 6.38 -3.22
C GLY A 100 5.39 7.31 -4.22
N GLN A 101 5.77 8.59 -4.23
CA GLN A 101 5.25 9.57 -5.19
C GLN A 101 5.55 9.18 -6.64
N SER A 102 6.76 8.70 -6.93
CA SER A 102 7.15 8.31 -8.27
C SER A 102 6.37 7.09 -8.76
N LEU A 103 6.24 6.06 -7.90
CA LEU A 103 5.47 4.86 -8.22
C LEU A 103 3.99 5.20 -8.49
N LEU A 104 3.39 6.04 -7.64
CA LEU A 104 1.98 6.39 -7.77
C LEU A 104 1.71 7.27 -8.98
N ARG A 105 2.59 8.24 -9.28
CA ARG A 105 2.48 9.02 -10.52
C ARG A 105 2.53 8.12 -11.75
N MET A 106 3.40 7.12 -11.76
CA MET A 106 3.47 6.14 -12.85
C MET A 106 2.16 5.36 -13.00
N VAL A 107 1.59 4.85 -11.90
CA VAL A 107 0.31 4.12 -11.93
C VAL A 107 -0.83 5.00 -12.44
N LEU A 108 -0.87 6.28 -12.05
CA LEU A 108 -1.88 7.23 -12.49
C LEU A 108 -1.70 7.63 -13.96
N ALA A 109 -0.46 7.79 -14.43
CA ALA A 109 -0.17 8.20 -15.80
C ALA A 109 -0.53 7.13 -16.84
N GLU A 110 -0.45 5.84 -16.48
CA GLU A 110 -0.74 4.74 -17.41
C GLU A 110 -2.23 4.38 -17.54
N GLY A 111 -3.09 4.99 -16.72
CA GLY A 111 -4.55 4.79 -16.77
C GLY A 111 -5.05 3.46 -16.17
N GLY A 112 -6.36 3.35 -16.01
CA GLY A 112 -7.03 2.33 -15.20
C GLY A 112 -6.93 0.88 -15.68
N ASP A 113 -6.74 0.65 -16.98
CA ASP A 113 -6.69 -0.70 -17.59
C ASP A 113 -5.28 -1.12 -18.02
N SER A 114 -4.27 -0.33 -17.72
CA SER A 114 -2.88 -0.68 -18.03
C SER A 114 -2.42 -1.90 -17.22
N GLU A 115 -1.38 -2.56 -17.72
CA GLU A 115 -0.72 -3.68 -17.03
C GLU A 115 -0.22 -3.26 -15.64
N ILE A 116 0.34 -2.06 -15.54
CA ILE A 116 0.84 -1.53 -14.26
C ILE A 116 -0.29 -1.25 -13.26
N SER A 117 -1.44 -0.78 -13.74
CA SER A 117 -2.61 -0.56 -12.88
C SER A 117 -3.19 -1.88 -12.35
N ARG A 118 -3.20 -2.94 -13.17
CA ARG A 118 -3.57 -4.29 -12.71
C ARG A 118 -2.60 -4.80 -11.67
N LEU A 119 -1.29 -4.62 -11.91
CA LEU A 119 -0.24 -4.99 -10.98
C LEU A 119 -0.37 -4.25 -9.65
N ALA A 120 -0.58 -2.94 -9.67
CA ALA A 120 -0.78 -2.13 -8.48
C ALA A 120 -2.02 -2.57 -7.67
N ARG A 121 -3.10 -3.00 -8.34
CA ARG A 121 -4.27 -3.60 -7.67
C ARG A 121 -3.90 -4.91 -6.97
N THR A 122 -3.19 -5.81 -7.65
CA THR A 122 -2.75 -7.09 -7.07
C THR A 122 -1.89 -6.89 -5.82
N VAL A 123 -0.93 -5.93 -5.87
CA VAL A 123 -0.07 -5.59 -4.72
C VAL A 123 -0.92 -5.02 -3.58
N ARG A 124 -1.86 -4.14 -3.88
CA ARG A 124 -2.77 -3.56 -2.87
C ARG A 124 -3.59 -4.66 -2.19
N ASP A 125 -4.23 -5.54 -2.99
CA ASP A 125 -5.07 -6.61 -2.45
C ASP A 125 -4.27 -7.55 -1.54
N ALA A 126 -3.01 -7.84 -1.90
CA ALA A 126 -2.11 -8.64 -1.07
C ALA A 126 -1.78 -7.94 0.28
N LYS A 127 -1.72 -6.60 0.30
CA LYS A 127 -1.38 -5.81 1.49
C LYS A 127 -2.57 -5.41 2.35
N ASP A 128 -3.77 -5.42 1.80
CA ASP A 128 -5.00 -5.08 2.53
C ASP A 128 -5.30 -6.04 3.71
N ALA A 129 -4.68 -7.20 3.76
CA ALA A 129 -4.91 -8.19 4.80
C ALA A 129 -4.56 -7.67 6.22
N ILE A 130 -3.52 -6.85 6.37
CA ILE A 130 -3.10 -6.32 7.68
C ILE A 130 -4.08 -5.25 8.18
N PRO A 131 -4.38 -4.17 7.42
CA PRO A 131 -5.38 -3.19 7.83
C PRO A 131 -6.75 -3.81 8.11
N LYS A 132 -7.19 -4.78 7.28
CA LYS A 132 -8.46 -5.49 7.51
C LYS A 132 -8.49 -6.26 8.83
N ARG A 133 -7.35 -6.88 9.24
CA ARG A 133 -7.25 -7.53 10.55
C ARG A 133 -7.36 -6.55 11.70
N VAL A 134 -6.83 -5.33 11.57
CA VAL A 134 -6.99 -4.28 12.59
C VAL A 134 -8.47 -3.98 12.80
N ILE A 135 -9.23 -3.74 11.73
CA ILE A 135 -10.67 -3.50 11.83
C ILE A 135 -11.41 -4.72 12.38
N ALA A 136 -11.09 -5.94 11.93
CA ALA A 136 -11.72 -7.15 12.42
C ALA A 136 -11.52 -7.37 13.93
N ARG A 137 -10.32 -7.08 14.46
CA ARG A 137 -10.03 -7.11 15.89
C ARG A 137 -10.85 -6.08 16.65
N ALA A 138 -10.97 -4.86 16.13
CA ALA A 138 -11.79 -3.81 16.74
C ALA A 138 -13.28 -4.19 16.79
N ILE A 139 -13.82 -4.81 15.75
CA ILE A 139 -15.18 -5.36 15.76
C ILE A 139 -15.32 -6.45 16.85
N THR A 140 -14.32 -7.32 16.98
CA THR A 140 -14.32 -8.38 18.00
C THR A 140 -14.27 -7.82 19.42
N ARG A 141 -13.53 -6.73 19.65
CA ARG A 141 -13.45 -6.02 20.95
C ARG A 141 -14.69 -5.17 21.22
N GLY A 142 -15.58 -4.97 20.23
CA GLY A 142 -16.77 -4.15 20.36
C GLY A 142 -16.55 -2.65 20.20
N GLU A 143 -15.38 -2.23 19.70
CA GLU A 143 -15.08 -0.84 19.36
C GLU A 143 -15.79 -0.39 18.07
N LEU A 144 -16.20 -1.34 17.23
CA LEU A 144 -16.99 -1.10 16.01
C LEU A 144 -18.20 -2.04 15.97
N PRO A 145 -19.32 -1.61 15.37
CA PRO A 145 -20.48 -2.46 15.13
C PRO A 145 -20.14 -3.70 14.32
N ARG A 146 -20.82 -4.84 14.57
CA ARG A 146 -20.59 -6.11 13.84
C ARG A 146 -20.82 -6.04 12.34
N GLY A 147 -21.63 -5.10 11.86
CA GLY A 147 -21.92 -4.88 10.44
C GLY A 147 -20.99 -3.88 9.76
N THR A 148 -19.91 -3.45 10.41
CA THR A 148 -18.95 -2.50 9.84
C THR A 148 -18.23 -3.13 8.64
N ASP A 149 -18.20 -2.40 7.52
CA ASP A 149 -17.42 -2.77 6.33
C ASP A 149 -15.96 -2.28 6.47
N PRO A 150 -14.99 -3.19 6.63
CA PRO A 150 -13.59 -2.84 6.74
C PRO A 150 -13.04 -2.12 5.49
N ASP A 151 -13.49 -2.53 4.29
CA ASP A 151 -13.04 -1.92 3.04
C ASP A 151 -13.50 -0.48 2.92
N LEU A 152 -14.72 -0.18 3.33
CA LEU A 152 -15.25 1.19 3.31
C LEU A 152 -14.42 2.11 4.22
N ILE A 153 -14.16 1.71 5.47
CA ILE A 153 -13.34 2.50 6.40
C ILE A 153 -11.94 2.73 5.82
N LEU A 154 -11.26 1.67 5.41
CA LEU A 154 -9.87 1.76 4.96
C LEU A 154 -9.75 2.57 3.66
N ARG A 155 -10.66 2.41 2.72
CA ARG A 155 -10.68 3.17 1.46
C ARG A 155 -11.01 4.64 1.68
N THR A 156 -11.88 4.97 2.62
CA THR A 156 -12.20 6.36 2.96
C THR A 156 -10.98 7.04 3.58
N LEU A 157 -10.32 6.40 4.55
CA LEU A 157 -9.12 6.92 5.19
C LEU A 157 -7.96 7.08 4.20
N SER A 158 -7.64 6.04 3.43
CA SER A 158 -6.56 6.08 2.45
C SER A 158 -6.84 7.03 1.30
N GLY A 159 -8.09 7.11 0.83
CA GLY A 159 -8.53 8.00 -0.24
C GLY A 159 -8.31 9.48 0.10
N ALA A 160 -8.61 9.87 1.34
CA ALA A 160 -8.37 11.23 1.80
C ALA A 160 -6.86 11.60 1.78
N LEU A 161 -5.97 10.65 2.14
CA LEU A 161 -4.53 10.87 2.07
C LEU A 161 -4.04 10.95 0.62
N HIS A 162 -4.50 10.04 -0.24
CA HIS A 162 -4.15 10.06 -1.67
C HIS A 162 -4.55 11.39 -2.32
N GLU A 163 -5.75 11.87 -2.06
CA GLU A 163 -6.24 13.13 -2.61
C GLU A 163 -5.34 14.29 -2.18
N ARG A 164 -5.10 14.45 -0.88
CA ARG A 164 -4.32 15.60 -0.37
C ARG A 164 -2.85 15.55 -0.80
N ILE A 165 -2.21 14.38 -0.70
CA ILE A 165 -0.77 14.26 -0.94
C ILE A 165 -0.47 14.21 -2.45
N LEU A 166 -1.21 13.38 -3.22
CA LEU A 166 -0.89 13.14 -4.63
C LEU A 166 -1.48 14.18 -5.58
N PHE A 167 -2.72 14.62 -5.32
CA PHE A 167 -3.40 15.56 -6.22
C PHE A 167 -3.23 17.00 -5.79
N MET A 168 -3.27 17.30 -4.47
CA MET A 168 -3.11 18.66 -3.95
C MET A 168 -1.64 18.99 -3.62
N GLY A 169 -0.75 18.01 -3.48
CA GLY A 169 0.64 18.24 -3.10
C GLY A 169 0.82 18.72 -1.66
N GLU A 170 -0.16 18.45 -0.81
CA GLU A 170 -0.16 18.90 0.58
C GLU A 170 0.59 17.93 1.49
N HIS A 171 1.22 18.48 2.53
CA HIS A 171 1.70 17.67 3.67
C HIS A 171 0.56 17.41 4.66
N VAL A 172 0.44 16.16 5.13
CA VAL A 172 -0.62 15.77 6.08
C VAL A 172 -0.05 15.61 7.47
N THR A 173 -0.48 16.46 8.40
CA THR A 173 -0.02 16.45 9.80
C THR A 173 -0.71 15.36 10.63
N ASP A 174 -0.09 14.95 11.74
CA ASP A 174 -0.69 14.01 12.70
C ASP A 174 -2.04 14.51 13.25
N ARG A 175 -2.20 15.83 13.41
CA ARG A 175 -3.47 16.44 13.82
C ARG A 175 -4.58 16.18 12.80
N GLN A 176 -4.27 16.28 11.51
CA GLN A 176 -5.22 16.01 10.44
C GLN A 176 -5.55 14.52 10.34
N LEU A 177 -4.56 13.63 10.52
CA LEU A 177 -4.79 12.19 10.63
C LEU A 177 -5.73 11.87 11.78
N SER A 178 -5.47 12.45 12.96
CA SER A 178 -6.32 12.30 14.14
C SER A 178 -7.76 12.74 13.87
N THR A 179 -7.93 13.92 13.28
CA THR A 179 -9.26 14.44 12.93
C THR A 179 -10.00 13.54 11.94
N LEU A 180 -9.29 13.02 10.92
CA LEU A 180 -9.87 12.12 9.93
C LEU A 180 -10.34 10.80 10.58
N ILE A 181 -9.53 10.23 11.48
CA ILE A 181 -9.90 9.03 12.24
C ILE A 181 -11.15 9.31 13.08
N ASP A 182 -11.18 10.42 13.82
CA ASP A 182 -12.31 10.77 14.68
C ASP A 182 -13.61 10.94 13.89
N LEU A 183 -13.56 11.57 12.71
CA LEU A 183 -14.71 11.70 11.80
C LEU A 183 -15.26 10.33 11.37
N ILE A 184 -14.36 9.39 11.04
CA ILE A 184 -14.77 8.05 10.60
C ILE A 184 -15.34 7.22 11.77
N LEU A 185 -14.70 7.26 12.96
CA LEU A 185 -15.15 6.49 14.11
C LEU A 185 -16.51 6.98 14.62
N VAL A 186 -16.71 8.29 14.74
CA VAL A 186 -18.02 8.87 15.11
C VAL A 186 -19.09 8.49 14.10
N GLY A 187 -18.78 8.54 12.79
CA GLY A 187 -19.70 8.12 11.73
C GLY A 187 -20.05 6.63 11.80
N ALA A 188 -19.08 5.78 12.12
CA ALA A 188 -19.27 4.32 12.21
C ALA A 188 -20.14 3.94 13.45
N GLU A 189 -19.98 4.62 14.57
CA GLU A 189 -20.82 4.45 15.76
C GLU A 189 -22.29 4.86 15.49
N GLY A 190 -22.49 5.98 14.80
CA GLY A 190 -23.82 6.49 14.45
C GLY A 190 -24.56 5.66 13.40
N GLY A 191 -23.84 4.97 12.53
CA GLY A 191 -24.40 4.14 11.45
C GLY A 191 -24.97 2.79 11.89
N GLY A 192 -24.66 2.34 13.12
CA GLY A 192 -25.18 1.09 13.72
C GLY A 192 -26.67 1.13 14.07
N ALA A 193 -27.27 2.32 14.11
CA ALA A 193 -28.72 2.48 14.23
C ALA A 193 -29.33 2.38 12.84
N SER A 194 -29.62 1.16 12.40
CA SER A 194 -30.36 0.84 11.17
C SER A 194 -31.64 1.69 11.10
N ARG A 195 -31.63 2.75 10.31
CA ARG A 195 -32.86 3.33 9.79
C ARG A 195 -33.42 2.34 8.76
N SER A 196 -34.31 1.48 9.22
CA SER A 196 -35.24 0.80 8.33
C SER A 196 -36.01 1.89 7.57
N VAL A 197 -35.57 2.19 6.36
CA VAL A 197 -36.40 2.98 5.42
C VAL A 197 -37.58 2.11 5.08
N ARG A 198 -38.71 2.36 5.73
CA ARG A 198 -40.02 1.78 5.38
C ARG A 198 -40.36 2.33 3.99
N PRO A 199 -40.60 1.47 2.98
CA PRO A 199 -41.02 1.96 1.69
C PRO A 199 -42.35 2.70 1.83
N PRO A 200 -42.59 3.80 1.08
CA PRO A 200 -43.90 4.46 1.09
C PRO A 200 -44.95 3.49 0.62
N SER A 201 -46.00 3.31 1.43
CA SER A 201 -47.21 2.58 1.05
C SER A 201 -47.88 3.27 -0.13
N ALA A 202 -47.93 2.57 -1.30
CA ALA A 202 -48.72 3.00 -2.43
C ALA A 202 -50.20 3.03 -2.03
N THR A 203 -50.83 4.19 -2.22
CA THR A 203 -52.28 4.39 -2.24
C THR A 203 -52.68 4.70 -3.66
#